data_ad04e1c5065ff15986b92fd9f0d6808e
#
_entry.id   ad04e1c5065ff15986b92fd9f0d6808e
#
_cell.length_a   1.000
_cell.length_b   1.000
_cell.length_c   1.000
_cell.angle_alpha   90.00
_cell.angle_beta   90.00
_cell.angle_gamma   90.00
#
_symmetry.space_group_name_H-M   'P 1'
#
loop_
_entity.id
_entity.type
_entity.pdbx_description
1 polymer ?
#
loop_
_entity_poly.entity_id
_entity_poly.type
_entity_poly.pdbx_seq_one_letter_code
_entity_poly.pdbx_strand_id
1 'polypeptide(L)'
;GGVRGALTAAYERFMVLNPELLDLCSAWQLRTVDGVAAPNDHSDASYDARVLDRFADLDRRAEAVIADLAAALPRFGRYRVRLGTALGRARDGELEHLADSMTSYHTVWFQLHEDLLATLGIPRPRTAAR
;
A
#
# COMPACT_ATOMS: atom_id res chain seq x y z
N GLY A 1 -4.77 -21.91 -15.91
CA GLY A 1 -5.97 -21.51 -16.62
C GLY A 1 -6.17 -20.01 -16.58
N GLY A 2 -7.35 -19.57 -16.98
CA GLY A 2 -7.66 -18.15 -17.08
C GLY A 2 -7.54 -17.41 -15.76
N VAL A 3 -7.97 -18.03 -14.66
CA VAL A 3 -7.90 -17.39 -13.34
C VAL A 3 -6.46 -17.16 -12.92
N ARG A 4 -5.61 -18.16 -13.06
CA ARG A 4 -4.21 -18.00 -12.69
C ARG A 4 -3.51 -16.96 -13.56
N GLY A 5 -3.79 -16.95 -14.86
CA GLY A 5 -3.21 -15.96 -15.76
C GLY A 5 -3.64 -14.55 -15.39
N ALA A 6 -4.92 -14.36 -15.07
CA ALA A 6 -5.43 -13.05 -14.65
C ALA A 6 -4.80 -12.60 -13.34
N LEU A 7 -4.64 -13.52 -12.38
CA LEU A 7 -4.01 -13.22 -11.09
C LEU A 7 -2.54 -12.86 -11.28
N THR A 8 -1.83 -13.59 -12.13
CA THR A 8 -0.41 -13.32 -12.41
C THR A 8 -0.23 -11.93 -13.04
N ALA A 9 -1.07 -11.59 -14.02
CA ALA A 9 -0.99 -10.29 -14.67
C ALA A 9 -1.25 -9.15 -13.69
N ALA A 10 -2.25 -9.32 -12.81
CA ALA A 10 -2.56 -8.32 -11.80
C ALA A 10 -1.44 -8.23 -10.75
N TYR A 11 -0.87 -9.36 -10.36
CA TYR A 11 0.27 -9.38 -9.44
C TYR A 11 1.45 -8.59 -10.01
N GLU A 12 1.75 -8.74 -11.29
CA GLU A 12 2.84 -8.00 -11.92
C GLU A 12 2.62 -6.50 -11.86
N ARG A 13 1.36 -6.06 -12.07
CA ARG A 13 1.03 -4.64 -11.95
C ARG A 13 1.08 -4.16 -10.50
N PHE A 14 0.67 -5.02 -9.56
CA PHE A 14 0.81 -4.71 -8.14
C PHE A 14 2.29 -4.47 -7.79
N MET A 15 3.18 -5.31 -8.30
CA MET A 15 4.60 -5.20 -8.01
C MET A 15 5.26 -3.95 -8.61
N VAL A 16 4.66 -3.37 -9.65
CA VAL A 16 5.10 -2.06 -10.15
C VAL A 16 4.78 -0.97 -9.12
N LEU A 17 3.64 -1.08 -8.43
CA LEU A 17 3.23 -0.09 -7.43
C LEU A 17 3.95 -0.27 -6.09
N ASN A 18 4.40 -1.48 -5.78
CA ASN A 18 4.94 -1.82 -4.46
C ASN A 18 6.10 -0.92 -4.02
N PRO A 19 7.14 -0.67 -4.85
CA PRO A 19 8.22 0.22 -4.43
C PRO A 19 7.74 1.65 -4.16
N GLU A 20 6.81 2.13 -4.95
CA GLU A 20 6.26 3.48 -4.75
C GLU A 20 5.52 3.55 -3.41
N LEU A 21 4.74 2.52 -3.07
CA LEU A 21 4.04 2.46 -1.78
C LEU A 21 5.05 2.51 -0.63
N LEU A 22 6.12 1.73 -0.72
CA LEU A 22 7.13 1.71 0.33
C LEU A 22 7.83 3.05 0.47
N ASP A 23 8.10 3.73 -0.64
CA ASP A 23 8.68 5.08 -0.61
C ASP A 23 7.73 6.07 0.05
N LEU A 24 6.43 5.95 -0.21
CA LEU A 24 5.44 6.82 0.41
C LEU A 24 5.34 6.59 1.91
N CYS A 25 5.43 5.33 2.35
CA CYS A 25 5.45 5.03 3.77
C CYS A 25 6.67 5.65 4.45
N SER A 26 7.83 5.58 3.79
CA SER A 26 9.03 6.22 4.29
C SER A 26 8.86 7.74 4.35
N ALA A 27 8.27 8.34 3.32
CA ALA A 27 8.03 9.78 3.29
C ALA A 27 7.07 10.22 4.40
N TRP A 28 6.13 9.35 4.77
CA TRP A 28 5.20 9.63 5.85
C TRP A 28 5.88 9.59 7.21
N GLN A 29 6.80 8.65 7.39
CA GLN A 29 7.46 8.43 8.67
C GLN A 29 8.70 9.30 8.87
N LEU A 30 9.35 9.71 7.78
CA LEU A 30 10.62 10.44 7.86
C LEU A 30 10.56 11.72 7.03
N ARG A 31 11.25 12.75 7.52
CA ARG A 31 11.43 14.01 6.80
C ARG A 31 12.90 14.33 6.75
N THR A 32 13.30 15.11 5.74
CA THR A 32 14.63 15.70 5.70
C THR A 32 14.52 17.12 6.21
N VAL A 33 15.23 17.40 7.31
CA VAL A 33 15.28 18.73 7.90
C VAL A 33 16.76 19.15 7.94
N ASP A 34 17.07 20.24 7.26
CA ASP A 34 18.45 20.74 7.17
C ASP A 34 19.42 19.66 6.66
N GLY A 35 18.98 18.88 5.68
CA GLY A 35 19.80 17.83 5.07
C GLY A 35 19.90 16.54 5.87
N VAL A 36 19.21 16.42 6.99
CA VAL A 36 19.27 15.25 7.87
C VAL A 36 17.89 14.61 7.96
N ALA A 37 17.86 13.27 7.83
CA ALA A 37 16.63 12.53 8.00
C ALA A 37 16.24 12.51 9.48
N ALA A 38 14.98 12.76 9.75
CA ALA A 38 14.42 12.79 11.09
C ALA A 38 13.00 12.23 11.07
N PRO A 39 12.51 11.71 12.20
CA PRO A 39 11.11 11.28 12.27
C PRO A 39 10.17 12.43 11.90
N ASN A 40 9.12 12.11 11.15
CA ASN A 40 8.10 13.09 10.80
C ASN A 40 7.16 13.24 12.00
N ASP A 41 7.18 14.41 12.63
CA ASP A 41 6.33 14.69 13.79
C ASP A 41 4.97 15.26 13.39
N HIS A 42 4.69 15.33 12.09
CA HIS A 42 3.43 15.84 11.52
C HIS A 42 3.17 17.32 11.85
N SER A 43 4.23 18.08 12.16
CA SER A 43 4.09 19.49 12.45
C SER A 43 3.98 20.37 11.21
N ASP A 44 4.34 19.83 10.03
CA ASP A 44 4.23 20.54 8.77
C ASP A 44 3.02 20.00 7.99
N ALA A 45 1.90 20.71 8.12
CA ALA A 45 0.66 20.28 7.49
C ALA A 45 0.76 20.23 5.96
N SER A 46 1.53 21.12 5.35
CA SER A 46 1.71 21.11 3.89
C SER A 46 2.46 19.88 3.43
N TYR A 47 3.49 19.49 4.18
CA TYR A 47 4.24 18.26 3.87
C TYR A 47 3.32 17.04 3.93
N ASP A 48 2.58 16.91 5.03
CA ASP A 48 1.67 15.77 5.21
C ASP A 48 0.60 15.74 4.12
N ALA A 49 0.05 16.91 3.75
CA ALA A 49 -0.96 16.97 2.70
C ALA A 49 -0.42 16.49 1.36
N ARG A 50 0.83 16.83 1.03
CA ARG A 50 1.44 16.38 -0.22
C ARG A 50 1.65 14.86 -0.22
N VAL A 51 2.06 14.30 0.92
CA VAL A 51 2.23 12.83 1.02
C VAL A 51 0.87 12.14 0.90
N LEU A 52 -0.16 12.67 1.57
CA LEU A 52 -1.51 12.11 1.48
C LEU A 52 -2.05 12.16 0.05
N ASP A 53 -1.80 13.24 -0.69
CA ASP A 53 -2.23 13.34 -2.09
C ASP A 53 -1.55 12.28 -2.95
N ARG A 54 -0.29 11.99 -2.68
CA ARG A 54 0.43 10.93 -3.40
C ARG A 54 -0.10 9.55 -3.03
N PHE A 55 -0.47 9.32 -1.76
CA PHE A 55 -1.14 8.08 -1.37
C PHE A 55 -2.48 7.93 -2.10
N ALA A 56 -3.25 9.01 -2.21
CA ALA A 56 -4.53 8.96 -2.91
C ALA A 56 -4.35 8.63 -4.39
N ASP A 57 -3.31 9.16 -5.02
CA ASP A 57 -3.02 8.86 -6.42
C ASP A 57 -2.62 7.39 -6.59
N LEU A 58 -1.75 6.89 -5.73
CA LEU A 58 -1.36 5.48 -5.76
C LEU A 58 -2.58 4.60 -5.51
N ASP A 59 -3.44 4.99 -4.56
CA ASP A 59 -4.64 4.22 -4.23
C ASP A 59 -5.58 4.08 -5.42
N ARG A 60 -5.72 5.13 -6.24
CA ARG A 60 -6.54 5.04 -7.45
C ARG A 60 -5.97 4.01 -8.43
N ARG A 61 -4.65 3.96 -8.58
CA ARG A 61 -4.02 2.98 -9.46
C ARG A 61 -4.13 1.57 -8.90
N ALA A 62 -3.99 1.44 -7.58
CA ALA A 62 -4.16 0.16 -6.91
C ALA A 62 -5.59 -0.35 -7.01
N GLU A 63 -6.56 0.55 -7.03
CA GLU A 63 -7.97 0.16 -7.15
C GLU A 63 -8.21 -0.63 -8.43
N ALA A 64 -7.62 -0.22 -9.54
CA ALA A 64 -7.77 -0.93 -10.80
C ALA A 64 -7.16 -2.33 -10.73
N VAL A 65 -6.00 -2.46 -10.09
CA VAL A 65 -5.34 -3.75 -9.93
C VAL A 65 -6.20 -4.68 -9.06
N ILE A 66 -6.71 -4.16 -7.94
CA ILE A 66 -7.51 -4.97 -7.03
C ILE A 66 -8.84 -5.36 -7.67
N ALA A 67 -9.42 -4.49 -8.51
CA ALA A 67 -10.62 -4.83 -9.25
C ALA A 67 -10.39 -6.06 -10.14
N ASP A 68 -9.24 -6.13 -10.80
CA ASP A 68 -8.90 -7.29 -11.64
C ASP A 68 -8.66 -8.53 -10.78
N LEU A 69 -8.04 -8.38 -9.62
CA LEU A 69 -7.86 -9.50 -8.70
C LEU A 69 -9.22 -10.01 -8.21
N ALA A 70 -10.13 -9.11 -7.85
CA ALA A 70 -11.45 -9.50 -7.36
C ALA A 70 -12.31 -10.13 -8.47
N ALA A 71 -12.11 -9.70 -9.71
CA ALA A 71 -12.80 -10.33 -10.84
C ALA A 71 -12.36 -11.79 -11.00
N ALA A 72 -11.10 -12.09 -10.72
CA ALA A 72 -10.57 -13.44 -10.80
C ALA A 72 -10.91 -14.25 -9.55
N LEU A 73 -10.77 -13.67 -8.36
CA LEU A 73 -11.10 -14.28 -7.08
C LEU A 73 -11.79 -13.24 -6.21
N PRO A 74 -13.12 -13.31 -6.05
CA PRO A 74 -13.90 -12.26 -5.38
C PRO A 74 -13.42 -11.90 -3.97
N ARG A 75 -12.79 -12.83 -3.24
CA ARG A 75 -12.31 -12.53 -1.89
C ARG A 75 -11.27 -11.42 -1.84
N PHE A 76 -10.59 -11.15 -2.93
CA PHE A 76 -9.62 -10.04 -2.97
C PHE A 76 -10.29 -8.66 -2.87
N GLY A 77 -11.59 -8.56 -3.10
CA GLY A 77 -12.32 -7.30 -2.94
C GLY A 77 -12.22 -6.72 -1.55
N ARG A 78 -12.01 -7.56 -0.52
CA ARG A 78 -11.88 -7.08 0.85
C ARG A 78 -10.70 -6.13 1.04
N TYR A 79 -9.64 -6.30 0.25
CA TYR A 79 -8.47 -5.40 0.36
C TYR A 79 -8.80 -4.01 -0.15
N ARG A 80 -9.69 -3.88 -1.14
CA ARG A 80 -10.12 -2.56 -1.61
C ARG A 80 -10.82 -1.81 -0.48
N VAL A 81 -11.70 -2.48 0.23
CA VAL A 81 -12.44 -1.88 1.34
C VAL A 81 -11.47 -1.47 2.45
N ARG A 82 -10.57 -2.37 2.83
CA ARG A 82 -9.66 -2.12 3.95
C ARG A 82 -8.66 -1.01 3.63
N LEU A 83 -8.12 -0.98 2.41
CA LEU A 83 -7.20 0.09 2.00
C LEU A 83 -7.92 1.43 1.95
N GLY A 84 -9.13 1.46 1.38
CA GLY A 84 -9.91 2.69 1.34
C GLY A 84 -10.26 3.22 2.71
N THR A 85 -10.60 2.33 3.64
CA THR A 85 -10.91 2.71 5.02
C THR A 85 -9.68 3.30 5.70
N ALA A 86 -8.51 2.68 5.54
CA ALA A 86 -7.28 3.18 6.17
C ALA A 86 -6.91 4.56 5.63
N LEU A 87 -6.98 4.74 4.31
CA LEU A 87 -6.67 6.04 3.71
C LEU A 87 -7.66 7.11 4.17
N GLY A 88 -8.96 6.77 4.22
CA GLY A 88 -9.98 7.69 4.67
C GLY A 88 -9.75 8.15 6.10
N ARG A 89 -9.38 7.22 6.99
CA ARG A 89 -9.07 7.57 8.38
C ARG A 89 -7.86 8.48 8.49
N ALA A 90 -6.82 8.21 7.72
CA ALA A 90 -5.64 9.06 7.72
C ALA A 90 -5.98 10.48 7.25
N ARG A 91 -6.82 10.60 6.23
CA ARG A 91 -7.25 11.91 5.73
C ARG A 91 -8.13 12.63 6.74
N ASP A 92 -8.78 11.92 7.63
CA ASP A 92 -9.59 12.49 8.71
C ASP A 92 -8.76 12.83 9.95
N GLY A 93 -7.45 12.68 9.88
CA GLY A 93 -6.54 13.05 10.96
C GLY A 93 -6.07 11.93 11.85
N GLU A 94 -6.47 10.67 11.58
CA GLU A 94 -5.99 9.52 12.31
C GLU A 94 -4.69 9.05 11.67
N LEU A 95 -3.60 9.74 11.99
CA LEU A 95 -2.35 9.68 11.24
C LEU A 95 -1.66 8.32 11.25
N GLU A 96 -1.92 7.50 12.27
CA GLU A 96 -1.33 6.16 12.36
C GLU A 96 -1.85 5.21 11.27
N HIS A 97 -2.91 5.56 10.55
CA HIS A 97 -3.54 4.66 9.60
C HIS A 97 -2.84 4.58 8.24
N LEU A 98 -1.74 5.29 8.04
CA LEU A 98 -0.93 5.07 6.84
C LEU A 98 0.16 4.03 7.07
N ALA A 99 0.85 4.06 8.21
CA ALA A 99 2.02 3.20 8.39
C ALA A 99 2.24 2.64 9.79
N ASP A 100 1.48 3.08 10.79
CA ASP A 100 1.87 2.82 12.18
C ASP A 100 0.96 1.88 12.95
N SER A 101 -0.22 1.55 12.44
CA SER A 101 -1.15 0.68 13.17
C SER A 101 -1.32 -0.66 12.45
N MET A 102 -1.89 -1.64 13.17
CA MET A 102 -2.16 -2.97 12.61
C MET A 102 -3.19 -2.92 11.47
N THR A 103 -3.99 -1.86 11.41
CA THR A 103 -4.98 -1.68 10.34
C THR A 103 -4.57 -0.57 9.38
N SER A 104 -3.29 -0.15 9.40
CA SER A 104 -2.80 0.91 8.54
C SER A 104 -2.79 0.47 7.07
N TYR A 105 -2.72 1.44 6.18
CA TYR A 105 -2.60 1.19 4.75
C TYR A 105 -1.40 0.27 4.45
N HIS A 106 -0.26 0.54 5.09
CA HIS A 106 0.95 -0.26 4.89
C HIS A 106 0.75 -1.72 5.32
N THR A 107 0.12 -1.93 6.47
CA THR A 107 -0.12 -3.29 6.97
C THR A 107 -1.07 -4.05 6.05
N VAL A 108 -2.16 -3.42 5.62
CA VAL A 108 -3.11 -4.05 4.70
C VAL A 108 -2.44 -4.38 3.37
N TRP A 109 -1.61 -3.45 2.86
CA TRP A 109 -0.86 -3.66 1.62
C TRP A 109 0.06 -4.88 1.75
N PHE A 110 0.76 -4.98 2.87
CA PHE A 110 1.63 -6.13 3.14
C PHE A 110 0.82 -7.44 3.14
N GLN A 111 -0.35 -7.43 3.78
CA GLN A 111 -1.20 -8.63 3.82
C GLN A 111 -1.67 -9.02 2.42
N LEU A 112 -2.02 -8.04 1.59
CA LEU A 112 -2.38 -8.30 0.20
C LEU A 112 -1.21 -8.92 -0.56
N HIS A 113 0.00 -8.39 -0.38
CA HIS A 113 1.19 -8.93 -1.02
C HIS A 113 1.42 -10.39 -0.59
N GLU A 114 1.32 -10.68 0.71
CA GLU A 114 1.47 -12.04 1.22
C GLU A 114 0.43 -12.99 0.64
N ASP A 115 -0.81 -12.53 0.55
CA ASP A 115 -1.89 -13.32 -0.01
C ASP A 115 -1.63 -13.66 -1.49
N LEU A 116 -1.13 -12.70 -2.25
CA LEU A 116 -0.78 -12.93 -3.66
C LEU A 116 0.34 -13.94 -3.79
N LEU A 117 1.38 -13.84 -2.97
CA LEU A 117 2.48 -14.81 -3.00
C LEU A 117 1.97 -16.22 -2.69
N ALA A 118 1.16 -16.34 -1.65
CA ALA A 118 0.62 -17.65 -1.25
C ALA A 118 -0.32 -18.20 -2.32
N THR A 119 -1.19 -17.37 -2.87
CA THR A 119 -2.19 -17.80 -3.86
C THR A 119 -1.51 -18.24 -5.16
N LEU A 120 -0.45 -17.57 -5.57
CA LEU A 120 0.26 -17.89 -6.80
C LEU A 120 1.39 -18.90 -6.59
N GLY A 121 1.70 -19.25 -5.34
CA GLY A 121 2.78 -20.18 -5.04
C GLY A 121 4.16 -19.58 -5.31
N ILE A 122 4.31 -18.26 -5.16
CA ILE A 122 5.58 -17.58 -5.36
C ILE A 122 6.30 -17.51 -4.02
N PRO A 123 7.55 -18.05 -3.93
CA PRO A 123 8.27 -17.99 -2.67
C PRO A 123 8.70 -16.56 -2.36
N ARG A 124 8.69 -16.20 -1.06
CA ARG A 124 9.20 -14.92 -0.62
C ARG A 124 10.70 -14.88 -0.85
N PRO A 125 11.25 -13.76 -1.39
CA PRO A 125 12.69 -13.64 -1.56
C PRO A 125 13.40 -13.77 -0.20
N ARG A 126 14.49 -14.52 -0.18
CA ARG A 126 15.20 -14.80 1.06
C ARG A 126 15.84 -13.56 1.67
N THR A 127 16.20 -12.61 0.83
CA THR A 127 16.85 -11.38 1.28
C THR A 127 15.86 -10.27 1.56
N ALA A 128 14.55 -10.53 1.43
CA ALA A 128 13.55 -9.53 1.69
C ALA A 128 13.53 -9.26 3.18
N ALA A 129 14.00 -8.12 3.57
CA ALA A 129 14.07 -7.77 4.98
C ALA A 129 12.78 -7.15 5.37
N ARG A 130 11.88 -7.40 5.04
CA ARG A 130 10.75 -6.83 5.46
C ARG A 130 10.64 -5.53 5.46
#